data_b846e83ea6ceb6fa4bc575314b58f5f1
#
_entry.id   b846e83ea6ceb6fa4bc575314b58f5f1
#
_cell.length_a   1.000
_cell.length_b   1.000
_cell.length_c   1.000
_cell.angle_alpha   90.00
_cell.angle_beta   90.00
_cell.angle_gamma   90.00
#
_symmetry.space_group_name_H-M   'P 1'
#
loop_
_entity.id
_entity.type
_entity.pdbx_description
1 polymer ?
#
loop_
_entity_poly.entity_id
_entity_poly.type
_entity_poly.pdbx_seq_one_letter_code
_entity_poly.pdbx_strand_id
1 'polypeptide(L)'
;MSAEKKRLDDLVDTVTSPDTAQLSALKQLRQEMEKLQLSEQLDGYGLYVYGVVLRRLHLPELAIPVLCESVRACPAHWGAWLDLSCLVSSRDRLAGLELPDHWCKQVFLAHTYLELQQNEQAVKIYDGLSAAGLGESTYIMAQVTMRHANAKTSSICSQTVHLTVLLMFHPRLQSRTIT
;
A
#
# COMPACT_ATOMS: atom_id res chain seq x y z
N MET A 1 -15.54 -44.08 29.13
CA MET A 1 -15.99 -43.14 28.07
C MET A 1 -15.81 -41.63 28.39
N SER A 2 -15.42 -41.24 29.59
CA SER A 2 -15.31 -39.83 29.97
C SER A 2 -13.91 -39.20 29.76
N ALA A 3 -12.83 -39.95 29.97
CA ALA A 3 -11.46 -39.44 29.88
C ALA A 3 -10.95 -39.21 28.46
N GLU A 4 -11.42 -40.00 27.52
CA GLU A 4 -11.03 -39.94 26.11
C GLU A 4 -11.70 -38.76 25.37
N LYS A 5 -12.96 -38.47 25.75
CA LYS A 5 -13.70 -37.33 25.25
C LYS A 5 -13.06 -36.01 25.72
N LYS A 6 -12.60 -35.95 26.97
CA LYS A 6 -11.91 -34.77 27.53
C LYS A 6 -10.55 -34.55 26.88
N ARG A 7 -9.79 -35.60 26.52
CA ARG A 7 -8.55 -35.48 25.76
C ARG A 7 -8.77 -35.00 24.32
N LEU A 8 -9.89 -35.36 23.69
CA LEU A 8 -10.24 -34.90 22.35
C LEU A 8 -10.67 -33.43 22.37
N ASP A 9 -11.43 -33.02 23.39
CA ASP A 9 -11.83 -31.63 23.57
C ASP A 9 -10.61 -30.75 23.88
N ASP A 10 -9.68 -31.21 24.73
CA ASP A 10 -8.41 -30.50 25.01
C ASP A 10 -7.48 -30.43 23.78
N LEU A 11 -7.55 -31.39 22.85
CA LEU A 11 -6.82 -31.36 21.57
C LEU A 11 -7.47 -30.43 20.52
N VAL A 12 -8.78 -30.26 20.54
CA VAL A 12 -9.51 -29.36 19.65
C VAL A 12 -9.26 -27.89 20.05
N ASP A 13 -9.12 -27.60 21.34
CA ASP A 13 -8.78 -26.25 21.82
C ASP A 13 -7.31 -25.85 21.56
N THR A 14 -6.42 -26.81 21.25
CA THR A 14 -5.01 -26.54 20.93
C THR A 14 -4.72 -26.38 19.43
N VAL A 15 -5.68 -26.64 18.55
CA VAL A 15 -5.58 -26.35 17.11
C VAL A 15 -6.21 -24.99 16.85
N THR A 16 -5.66 -23.96 17.45
CA THR A 16 -5.84 -22.61 16.94
C THR A 16 -5.16 -22.59 15.58
N SER A 17 -5.93 -22.52 14.49
CA SER A 17 -5.34 -22.43 13.16
C SER A 17 -4.39 -21.23 13.13
N PRO A 18 -3.23 -21.30 12.47
CA PRO A 18 -2.27 -20.19 12.43
C PRO A 18 -2.92 -18.86 12.01
N ASP A 19 -3.97 -18.91 11.20
CA ASP A 19 -4.77 -17.76 10.78
C ASP A 19 -5.54 -17.11 11.94
N THR A 20 -6.08 -17.90 12.86
CA THR A 20 -6.83 -17.38 14.02
C THR A 20 -5.91 -16.72 15.03
N ALA A 21 -4.72 -17.27 15.28
CA ALA A 21 -3.70 -16.68 16.15
C ALA A 21 -3.18 -15.35 15.55
N GLN A 22 -2.91 -15.34 14.24
CA GLN A 22 -2.50 -14.13 13.51
C GLN A 22 -3.58 -13.04 13.58
N LEU A 23 -4.84 -13.39 13.38
CA LEU A 23 -5.95 -12.45 13.45
C LEU A 23 -6.13 -11.87 14.87
N SER A 24 -5.97 -12.69 15.91
CA SER A 24 -6.04 -12.23 17.29
C SER A 24 -4.90 -11.25 17.61
N ALA A 25 -3.68 -11.54 17.19
CA ALA A 25 -2.52 -10.67 17.34
C ALA A 25 -2.70 -9.33 16.61
N LEU A 26 -3.24 -9.34 15.39
CA LEU A 26 -3.55 -8.12 14.64
C LEU A 26 -4.63 -7.27 15.33
N LYS A 27 -5.65 -7.89 15.92
CA LYS A 27 -6.68 -7.18 16.69
C LYS A 27 -6.10 -6.53 17.94
N GLN A 28 -5.23 -7.23 18.64
CA GLN A 28 -4.54 -6.68 19.81
C GLN A 28 -3.63 -5.51 19.43
N LEU A 29 -2.81 -5.68 18.39
CA LEU A 29 -1.95 -4.63 17.86
C LEU A 29 -2.76 -3.40 17.43
N ARG A 30 -3.90 -3.60 16.77
CA ARG A 30 -4.82 -2.50 16.43
C ARG A 30 -5.21 -1.69 17.67
N GLN A 31 -5.59 -2.35 18.77
CA GLN A 31 -5.99 -1.64 20.00
C GLN A 31 -4.86 -0.83 20.62
N GLU A 32 -3.63 -1.33 20.55
CA GLU A 32 -2.45 -0.62 21.02
C GLU A 32 -2.13 0.59 20.14
N MET A 33 -2.16 0.41 18.82
CA MET A 33 -1.91 1.49 17.86
C MET A 33 -3.00 2.59 17.93
N GLU A 34 -4.25 2.22 18.16
CA GLU A 34 -5.35 3.16 18.34
C GLU A 34 -5.13 4.07 19.58
N LYS A 35 -4.66 3.50 20.69
CA LYS A 35 -4.31 4.29 21.88
C LYS A 35 -3.14 5.25 21.61
N LEU A 36 -2.12 4.78 20.91
CA LEU A 36 -0.96 5.62 20.53
C LEU A 36 -1.35 6.74 19.59
N GLN A 37 -2.27 6.50 18.63
CA GLN A 37 -2.79 7.54 17.76
C GLN A 37 -3.59 8.59 18.55
N LEU A 38 -4.48 8.16 19.45
CA LEU A 38 -5.27 9.07 20.27
C LEU A 38 -4.40 9.94 21.20
N SER A 39 -3.23 9.46 21.58
CA SER A 39 -2.24 10.22 22.36
C SER A 39 -1.23 10.99 21.52
N GLU A 40 -1.42 11.06 20.19
CA GLU A 40 -0.55 11.73 19.22
C GLU A 40 0.92 11.28 19.28
N GLN A 41 1.16 10.01 19.65
CA GLN A 41 2.51 9.44 19.77
C GLN A 41 3.01 8.74 18.51
N LEU A 42 2.17 8.60 17.49
CA LEU A 42 2.56 7.99 16.22
C LEU A 42 3.16 9.04 15.29
N ASP A 43 4.38 8.78 14.83
CA ASP A 43 4.99 9.50 13.72
C ASP A 43 4.43 9.00 12.36
N GLY A 44 4.91 9.57 11.25
CA GLY A 44 4.46 9.18 9.92
C GLY A 44 4.64 7.70 9.59
N TYR A 45 5.68 7.05 10.12
CA TYR A 45 5.90 5.61 9.94
C TYR A 45 5.02 4.78 10.85
N GLY A 46 4.80 5.20 12.09
CA GLY A 46 3.85 4.58 13.01
C GLY A 46 2.43 4.60 12.46
N LEU A 47 2.00 5.73 11.91
CA LEU A 47 0.72 5.86 11.19
C LEU A 47 0.63 4.92 9.99
N TYR A 48 1.71 4.79 9.21
CA TYR A 48 1.76 3.81 8.13
C TYR A 48 1.54 2.38 8.62
N VAL A 49 2.29 1.95 9.63
CA VAL A 49 2.14 0.60 10.22
C VAL A 49 0.71 0.38 10.69
N TYR A 50 0.11 1.37 11.36
CA TYR A 50 -1.28 1.31 11.80
C TYR A 50 -2.25 1.17 10.61
N GLY A 51 -2.08 1.95 9.55
CA GLY A 51 -2.85 1.81 8.32
C GLY A 51 -2.74 0.42 7.69
N VAL A 52 -1.54 -0.18 7.67
CA VAL A 52 -1.33 -1.57 7.20
C VAL A 52 -2.07 -2.59 8.07
N VAL A 53 -2.05 -2.43 9.41
CA VAL A 53 -2.80 -3.29 10.33
C VAL A 53 -4.30 -3.22 10.05
N LEU A 54 -4.85 -2.00 9.90
CA LEU A 54 -6.26 -1.79 9.57
C LEU A 54 -6.63 -2.41 8.21
N ARG A 55 -5.78 -2.25 7.19
CA ARG A 55 -5.97 -2.86 5.87
C ARG A 55 -6.00 -4.39 5.96
N ARG A 56 -5.09 -4.99 6.72
CA ARG A 56 -5.05 -6.45 6.93
C ARG A 56 -6.25 -6.98 7.71
N LEU A 57 -6.86 -6.15 8.54
CA LEU A 57 -8.12 -6.45 9.24
C LEU A 57 -9.36 -6.17 8.36
N HIS A 58 -9.18 -5.83 7.08
CA HIS A 58 -10.25 -5.47 6.14
C HIS A 58 -11.14 -4.32 6.62
N LEU A 59 -10.52 -3.28 7.20
CA LEU A 59 -11.16 -2.07 7.69
C LEU A 59 -10.75 -0.84 6.83
N PRO A 60 -11.10 -0.78 5.54
CA PRO A 60 -10.64 0.27 4.62
C PRO A 60 -11.08 1.67 5.05
N GLU A 61 -12.28 1.81 5.62
CA GLU A 61 -12.82 3.11 6.03
C GLU A 61 -12.02 3.75 7.17
N LEU A 62 -11.37 2.94 8.00
CA LEU A 62 -10.46 3.40 9.05
C LEU A 62 -9.02 3.53 8.55
N ALA A 63 -8.61 2.68 7.61
CA ALA A 63 -7.24 2.67 7.08
C ALA A 63 -6.96 3.91 6.21
N ILE A 64 -7.91 4.34 5.39
CA ILE A 64 -7.73 5.48 4.47
C ILE A 64 -7.35 6.77 5.20
N PRO A 65 -8.09 7.26 6.20
CA PRO A 65 -7.72 8.49 6.90
C PRO A 65 -6.36 8.38 7.59
N VAL A 66 -6.04 7.24 8.22
CA VAL A 66 -4.75 7.01 8.87
C VAL A 66 -3.59 7.03 7.86
N LEU A 67 -3.76 6.42 6.70
CA LEU A 67 -2.75 6.48 5.62
C LEU A 67 -2.63 7.89 5.03
N CYS A 68 -3.72 8.65 4.93
CA CYS A 68 -3.67 10.05 4.54
C CYS A 68 -2.88 10.91 5.55
N GLU A 69 -3.02 10.66 6.85
CA GLU A 69 -2.19 11.28 7.88
C GLU A 69 -0.73 10.88 7.74
N SER A 70 -0.45 9.60 7.50
CA SER A 70 0.91 9.10 7.27
C SER A 70 1.59 9.81 6.08
N VAL A 71 0.95 9.93 4.92
CA VAL A 71 1.53 10.61 3.76
C VAL A 71 1.64 12.12 3.95
N ARG A 72 0.83 12.73 4.82
CA ARG A 72 1.00 14.14 5.22
C ARG A 72 2.20 14.33 6.14
N ALA A 73 2.38 13.44 7.11
CA ALA A 73 3.50 13.49 8.04
C ALA A 73 4.84 13.12 7.37
N CYS A 74 4.84 12.17 6.45
CA CYS A 74 6.03 11.71 5.73
C CYS A 74 5.75 11.50 4.23
N PRO A 75 5.68 12.59 3.41
CA PRO A 75 5.32 12.51 2.00
C PRO A 75 6.29 11.71 1.13
N ALA A 76 7.55 11.55 1.56
CA ALA A 76 8.55 10.78 0.83
C ALA A 76 8.42 9.26 1.04
N HIS A 77 7.60 8.80 2.00
CA HIS A 77 7.40 7.39 2.28
C HIS A 77 6.45 6.75 1.25
N TRP A 78 7.00 6.29 0.14
CA TRP A 78 6.22 5.75 -0.99
C TRP A 78 5.34 4.54 -0.62
N GLY A 79 5.74 3.71 0.35
CA GLY A 79 4.94 2.57 0.82
C GLY A 79 3.53 2.96 1.27
N ALA A 80 3.39 4.09 1.97
CA ALA A 80 2.09 4.59 2.42
C ALA A 80 1.18 5.00 1.24
N TRP A 81 1.75 5.59 0.18
CA TRP A 81 1.02 5.92 -1.05
C TRP A 81 0.53 4.67 -1.79
N LEU A 82 1.36 3.62 -1.86
CA LEU A 82 0.97 2.36 -2.49
C LEU A 82 -0.16 1.67 -1.73
N ASP A 83 -0.05 1.58 -0.40
CA ASP A 83 -1.11 0.98 0.40
C ASP A 83 -2.41 1.77 0.34
N LEU A 84 -2.32 3.11 0.27
CA LEU A 84 -3.48 3.98 0.05
C LEU A 84 -4.10 3.74 -1.34
N SER A 85 -3.30 3.59 -2.41
CA SER A 85 -3.81 3.31 -3.76
C SER A 85 -4.63 2.02 -3.84
N CYS A 86 -4.19 0.97 -3.10
CA CYS A 86 -4.91 -0.30 -3.03
C CYS A 86 -6.31 -0.19 -2.39
N LEU A 87 -6.57 0.86 -1.62
CA LEU A 87 -7.85 1.09 -0.95
C LEU A 87 -8.80 2.01 -1.74
N VAL A 88 -8.27 2.68 -2.75
CA VAL A 88 -9.05 3.58 -3.61
C VAL A 88 -9.72 2.78 -4.71
N SER A 89 -11.03 2.57 -4.59
CA SER A 89 -11.82 1.77 -5.52
C SER A 89 -12.56 2.59 -6.59
N SER A 90 -12.57 3.93 -6.47
CA SER A 90 -13.29 4.79 -7.40
C SER A 90 -12.64 6.17 -7.53
N ARG A 91 -12.97 6.86 -8.64
CA ARG A 91 -12.52 8.23 -8.89
C ARG A 91 -13.05 9.22 -7.85
N ASP A 92 -14.29 9.06 -7.42
CA ASP A 92 -14.92 9.97 -6.45
C ASP A 92 -14.22 9.85 -5.10
N ARG A 93 -13.86 8.61 -4.71
CA ARG A 93 -13.07 8.38 -3.49
C ARG A 93 -11.68 9.01 -3.61
N LEU A 94 -11.03 8.89 -4.77
CA LEU A 94 -9.74 9.54 -5.02
C LEU A 94 -9.82 11.07 -4.91
N ALA A 95 -10.86 11.67 -5.49
CA ALA A 95 -11.07 13.12 -5.47
C ALA A 95 -11.35 13.67 -4.06
N GLY A 96 -11.92 12.84 -3.16
CA GLY A 96 -12.18 13.20 -1.78
C GLY A 96 -10.98 13.10 -0.83
N LEU A 97 -9.81 12.64 -1.30
CA LEU A 97 -8.63 12.50 -0.45
C LEU A 97 -7.92 13.85 -0.25
N GLU A 98 -7.68 14.20 1.00
CA GLU A 98 -6.86 15.35 1.37
C GLU A 98 -5.37 14.97 1.38
N LEU A 99 -4.71 15.15 0.27
CA LEU A 99 -3.31 14.77 0.05
C LEU A 99 -2.37 15.98 0.09
N PRO A 100 -1.15 15.83 0.65
CA PRO A 100 -0.16 16.91 0.71
C PRO A 100 0.28 17.34 -0.68
N ASP A 101 0.67 18.61 -0.81
CA ASP A 101 1.27 19.12 -2.03
C ASP A 101 2.75 18.70 -2.12
N HIS A 102 2.98 17.54 -2.72
CA HIS A 102 4.29 16.92 -2.87
C HIS A 102 4.37 16.20 -4.22
N TRP A 103 5.56 16.10 -4.83
CA TRP A 103 5.73 15.44 -6.12
C TRP A 103 5.24 13.96 -6.12
N CYS A 104 5.36 13.26 -5.00
CA CYS A 104 4.82 11.90 -4.84
C CYS A 104 3.32 11.82 -5.09
N LYS A 105 2.55 12.90 -4.82
CA LYS A 105 1.12 12.95 -5.12
C LYS A 105 0.84 12.75 -6.60
N GLN A 106 1.64 13.36 -7.48
CA GLN A 106 1.44 13.20 -8.93
C GLN A 106 1.71 11.76 -9.36
N VAL A 107 2.76 11.14 -8.83
CA VAL A 107 3.08 9.73 -9.10
C VAL A 107 1.97 8.81 -8.57
N PHE A 108 1.48 9.07 -7.37
CA PHE A 108 0.36 8.35 -6.76
C PHE A 108 -0.92 8.48 -7.60
N LEU A 109 -1.27 9.67 -8.04
CA LEU A 109 -2.45 9.89 -8.89
C LEU A 109 -2.34 9.12 -10.20
N ALA A 110 -1.19 9.19 -10.87
CA ALA A 110 -0.94 8.45 -12.10
C ALA A 110 -1.05 6.94 -11.88
N HIS A 111 -0.45 6.42 -10.80
CA HIS A 111 -0.53 5.01 -10.43
C HIS A 111 -1.98 4.59 -10.13
N THR A 112 -2.70 5.35 -9.30
CA THR A 112 -4.09 5.04 -8.95
C THR A 112 -5.02 5.10 -10.15
N TYR A 113 -4.82 6.03 -11.09
CA TYR A 113 -5.58 6.04 -12.34
C TYR A 113 -5.33 4.81 -13.20
N LEU A 114 -4.10 4.25 -13.18
CA LEU A 114 -3.83 2.97 -13.85
C LEU A 114 -4.61 1.81 -13.21
N GLU A 115 -4.59 1.72 -11.87
CA GLU A 115 -5.34 0.69 -11.15
C GLU A 115 -6.86 0.80 -11.41
N LEU A 116 -7.37 2.02 -11.57
CA LEU A 116 -8.76 2.30 -11.94
C LEU A 116 -9.04 2.16 -13.46
N GLN A 117 -8.10 1.66 -14.25
CA GLN A 117 -8.20 1.49 -15.71
C GLN A 117 -8.45 2.81 -16.48
N GLN A 118 -8.12 3.96 -15.87
CA GLN A 118 -8.23 5.29 -16.48
C GLN A 118 -6.91 5.69 -17.14
N ASN A 119 -6.55 4.96 -18.17
CA ASN A 119 -5.24 5.04 -18.81
C ASN A 119 -4.90 6.43 -19.37
N GLU A 120 -5.88 7.13 -19.94
CA GLU A 120 -5.65 8.45 -20.55
C GLU A 120 -5.23 9.51 -19.51
N GLN A 121 -5.87 9.50 -18.32
CA GLN A 121 -5.53 10.42 -17.25
C GLN A 121 -4.12 10.12 -16.70
N ALA A 122 -3.82 8.84 -16.52
CA ALA A 122 -2.51 8.43 -16.07
C ALA A 122 -1.40 8.83 -17.05
N VAL A 123 -1.64 8.72 -18.39
CA VAL A 123 -0.68 9.18 -19.42
C VAL A 123 -0.38 10.65 -19.26
N LYS A 124 -1.41 11.47 -19.22
CA LYS A 124 -1.24 12.92 -19.14
C LYS A 124 -0.38 13.32 -17.94
N ILE A 125 -0.55 12.62 -16.80
CA ILE A 125 0.24 12.90 -15.60
C ILE A 125 1.69 12.43 -15.77
N TYR A 126 1.91 11.22 -16.31
CA TYR A 126 3.27 10.71 -16.55
C TYR A 126 4.03 11.54 -17.59
N ASP A 127 3.36 12.00 -18.65
CA ASP A 127 3.96 12.90 -19.64
C ASP A 127 4.36 14.24 -18.99
N GLY A 128 3.49 14.78 -18.12
CA GLY A 128 3.79 15.97 -17.33
C GLY A 128 4.98 15.78 -16.40
N LEU A 129 5.07 14.65 -15.69
CA LEU A 129 6.21 14.30 -14.83
C LEU A 129 7.51 14.14 -15.63
N SER A 130 7.44 13.54 -16.81
CA SER A 130 8.58 13.42 -17.72
C SER A 130 9.08 14.78 -18.19
N ALA A 131 8.16 15.68 -18.59
CA ALA A 131 8.49 17.04 -19.00
C ALA A 131 9.06 17.90 -17.85
N ALA A 132 8.66 17.60 -16.59
CA ALA A 132 9.18 18.25 -15.39
C ALA A 132 10.57 17.76 -14.95
N GLY A 133 11.23 16.91 -15.74
CA GLY A 133 12.60 16.42 -15.49
C GLY A 133 12.67 15.05 -14.79
N LEU A 134 11.55 14.39 -14.54
CA LEU A 134 11.50 13.03 -13.97
C LEU A 134 11.49 11.95 -15.06
N GLY A 135 11.67 12.29 -16.34
CA GLY A 135 11.64 11.39 -17.48
C GLY A 135 12.73 10.33 -17.47
N GLU A 136 13.86 10.56 -16.81
CA GLU A 136 14.95 9.59 -16.65
C GLU A 136 14.70 8.60 -15.50
N SER A 137 13.64 8.80 -14.72
CA SER A 137 13.26 7.85 -13.68
C SER A 137 12.88 6.51 -14.32
N THR A 138 13.62 5.45 -14.00
CA THR A 138 13.35 4.08 -14.48
C THR A 138 11.93 3.63 -14.12
N TYR A 139 11.38 4.12 -13.01
CA TYR A 139 9.99 3.85 -12.63
C TYR A 139 9.01 4.47 -13.64
N ILE A 140 9.15 5.77 -13.92
CA ILE A 140 8.28 6.49 -14.86
C ILE A 140 8.43 5.89 -16.26
N MET A 141 9.66 5.63 -16.70
CA MET A 141 9.96 4.94 -17.96
C MET A 141 9.31 3.56 -18.04
N ALA A 142 9.39 2.75 -16.99
CA ALA A 142 8.75 1.45 -16.93
C ALA A 142 7.23 1.57 -17.02
N GLN A 143 6.61 2.51 -16.31
CA GLN A 143 5.16 2.74 -16.36
C GLN A 143 4.70 3.18 -17.76
N VAL A 144 5.42 4.09 -18.39
CA VAL A 144 5.14 4.54 -19.77
C VAL A 144 5.30 3.40 -20.76
N THR A 145 6.40 2.63 -20.67
CA THR A 145 6.68 1.52 -21.61
C THR A 145 5.68 0.37 -21.47
N MET A 146 5.34 -0.02 -20.25
CA MET A 146 4.35 -1.08 -19.99
C MET A 146 2.97 -0.74 -20.54
N ARG A 147 2.64 0.53 -20.70
CA ARG A 147 1.37 0.97 -21.28
C ARG A 147 1.31 0.79 -22.79
N HIS A 148 2.39 1.05 -23.49
CA HIS A 148 2.47 0.76 -24.90
C HIS A 148 2.42 -0.75 -25.17
N ALA A 149 2.87 -1.57 -24.21
CA ALA A 149 2.75 -3.02 -24.25
C ALA A 149 1.35 -3.53 -23.86
N ASN A 150 0.71 -2.94 -22.83
CA ASN A 150 -0.59 -3.39 -22.28
C ASN A 150 -1.83 -2.92 -23.08
N ALA A 151 -1.69 -2.08 -24.07
CA ALA A 151 -2.75 -1.92 -25.08
C ALA A 151 -3.11 -3.27 -25.76
N LYS A 152 -2.32 -4.32 -25.51
CA LYS A 152 -2.50 -5.67 -26.08
C LYS A 152 -2.71 -6.80 -25.06
N THR A 153 -2.51 -6.63 -23.74
CA THR A 153 -2.67 -7.73 -22.75
C THR A 153 -2.97 -7.22 -21.33
N SER A 154 -4.25 -7.26 -20.99
CA SER A 154 -4.79 -6.95 -19.66
C SER A 154 -4.61 -8.15 -18.74
N SER A 155 -3.65 -8.22 -17.82
CA SER A 155 -3.75 -9.06 -16.61
C SER A 155 -2.49 -9.33 -15.77
N ILE A 156 -1.29 -8.91 -16.15
CA ILE A 156 -0.06 -9.36 -15.44
C ILE A 156 0.64 -8.23 -14.64
N CYS A 157 0.09 -7.03 -14.61
CA CYS A 157 0.85 -5.81 -14.26
C CYS A 157 1.01 -5.51 -12.77
N SER A 158 0.12 -5.98 -11.87
CA SER A 158 0.09 -5.53 -10.48
C SER A 158 1.29 -6.01 -9.63
N GLN A 159 1.77 -7.25 -9.84
CA GLN A 159 2.85 -7.83 -9.02
C GLN A 159 4.25 -7.32 -9.40
N THR A 160 4.49 -7.04 -10.68
CA THR A 160 5.80 -6.60 -11.17
C THR A 160 6.09 -5.16 -10.77
N VAL A 161 5.07 -4.30 -10.74
CA VAL A 161 5.18 -2.90 -10.31
C VAL A 161 5.55 -2.78 -8.84
N HIS A 162 5.00 -3.64 -7.98
CA HIS A 162 5.32 -3.67 -6.54
C HIS A 162 6.80 -3.97 -6.29
N LEU A 163 7.37 -4.89 -7.06
CA LEU A 163 8.79 -5.27 -6.93
C LEU A 163 9.73 -4.17 -7.44
N THR A 164 9.39 -3.54 -8.56
CA THR A 164 10.22 -2.50 -9.18
C THR A 164 10.26 -1.23 -8.34
N VAL A 165 9.15 -0.86 -7.71
CA VAL A 165 9.06 0.29 -6.80
C VAL A 165 9.84 0.06 -5.51
N LEU A 166 9.75 -1.14 -4.92
CA LEU A 166 10.55 -1.53 -3.75
C LEU A 166 12.05 -1.47 -4.04
N LEU A 167 12.48 -1.86 -5.24
CA LEU A 167 13.88 -1.81 -5.65
C LEU A 167 14.39 -0.39 -5.84
N MET A 168 13.55 0.57 -6.22
CA MET A 168 13.95 1.95 -6.49
C MET A 168 14.09 2.82 -5.25
N PHE A 169 13.27 2.57 -4.24
CA PHE A 169 13.33 3.34 -3.00
C PHE A 169 14.26 2.73 -1.94
N HIS A 170 14.92 1.59 -2.23
CA HIS A 170 15.87 0.96 -1.34
C HIS A 170 17.32 1.27 -1.79
N PRO A 171 18.06 2.20 -1.16
CA PRO A 171 19.37 2.64 -1.61
C PRO A 171 20.45 1.53 -1.62
N ARG A 172 20.22 0.39 -0.98
CA ARG A 172 21.16 -0.74 -0.93
C ARG A 172 21.06 -1.72 -2.09
N LEU A 173 20.07 -1.59 -2.98
CA LEU A 173 19.91 -2.53 -4.11
C LEU A 173 20.36 -1.96 -5.45
N GLN A 174 20.63 -0.64 -5.54
CA GLN A 174 21.15 -0.01 -6.76
C GLN A 174 22.61 -0.34 -7.05
N SER A 175 23.38 -0.82 -6.07
CA SER A 175 24.82 -1.10 -6.24
C SER A 175 25.15 -2.47 -6.85
N ARG A 176 24.18 -3.29 -7.24
CA ARG A 176 24.40 -4.65 -7.79
C ARG A 176 24.11 -4.82 -9.28
N THR A 177 23.73 -3.75 -9.99
CA THR A 177 23.37 -3.87 -11.42
C THR A 177 24.37 -3.18 -12.37
N ILE A 178 25.58 -2.83 -11.90
CA ILE A 178 26.67 -2.33 -12.75
C ILE A 178 27.87 -3.23 -12.51
N THR A 179 27.89 -4.37 -13.14
CA THR A 179 29.09 -5.13 -13.57
C THR A 179 28.70 -6.04 -14.71
#